data_5a9677b24a244f06ff5b269bb382d191
#
_entry.id   5a9677b24a244f06ff5b269bb382d191
#
_cell.length_a   1.000
_cell.length_b   1.000
_cell.length_c   1.000
_cell.angle_alpha   90.00
_cell.angle_beta   90.00
_cell.angle_gamma   90.00
#
_symmetry.space_group_name_H-M   'P 1'
#
loop_
_entity.id
_entity.type
_entity.pdbx_description
1 polymer ?
#
loop_
_entity_poly.entity_id
_entity_poly.type
_entity_poly.pdbx_seq_one_letter_code
_entity_poly.pdbx_strand_id
1 'polypeptide(L)'
;MKKTLFVLMLSLVTVFGMAQDHRGGPKGHDKGHGRGPAKEFPHEMRQAPCATPEQMQLVLQVLNNQSFDDKKLEIGKLCVVLGHFCTRDLALIAEQFSFDDNRKQFLIDAYPYCVDPENYYSLKEVFQFRSNFDEMMEKTHPGYSR
;
A
#
# COMPACT_ATOMS: atom_id res chain seq x y z
N MET A 1 8.90 31.54 31.14
CA MET A 1 9.01 30.30 31.93
C MET A 1 7.60 29.80 32.22
N LYS A 2 7.09 28.86 31.41
CA LYS A 2 5.89 28.05 31.73
C LYS A 2 6.11 26.66 31.17
N LYS A 3 6.45 25.75 32.05
CA LYS A 3 6.61 24.32 31.82
C LYS A 3 5.21 23.71 31.82
N THR A 4 4.70 23.23 30.69
CA THR A 4 3.48 22.43 30.64
C THR A 4 3.87 20.95 30.62
N LEU A 5 3.44 20.30 31.65
CA LEU A 5 3.58 18.91 32.01
C LEU A 5 2.78 18.05 31.03
N PHE A 6 3.44 17.18 30.27
CA PHE A 6 2.79 16.17 29.43
C PHE A 6 2.48 14.94 30.32
N VAL A 7 1.20 14.74 30.60
CA VAL A 7 0.70 13.59 31.33
C VAL A 7 0.64 12.40 30.38
N LEU A 8 1.46 11.39 30.64
CA LEU A 8 1.42 10.07 30.02
C LEU A 8 0.15 9.32 30.49
N MET A 9 -0.80 9.11 29.60
CA MET A 9 -1.88 8.14 29.81
C MET A 9 -1.41 6.78 29.28
N LEU A 10 -0.98 5.94 30.20
CA LEU A 10 -0.67 4.53 29.96
C LEU A 10 -1.97 3.73 30.04
N SER A 11 -2.55 3.35 28.91
CA SER A 11 -3.69 2.43 28.89
C SER A 11 -3.19 0.99 28.84
N LEU A 12 -3.45 0.28 29.91
CA LEU A 12 -3.25 -1.16 30.09
C LEU A 12 -4.19 -1.93 29.16
N VAL A 13 -3.67 -2.62 28.15
CA VAL A 13 -4.44 -3.62 27.41
C VAL A 13 -4.19 -4.98 28.03
N THR A 14 -5.23 -5.50 28.70
CA THR A 14 -5.29 -6.85 29.26
C THR A 14 -5.40 -7.88 28.13
N VAL A 15 -4.39 -8.73 28.05
CA VAL A 15 -4.35 -9.90 27.17
C VAL A 15 -5.29 -10.96 27.76
N PHE A 16 -6.35 -11.29 27.06
CA PHE A 16 -7.16 -12.48 27.33
C PHE A 16 -6.65 -13.64 26.47
N GLY A 17 -5.98 -14.57 27.10
CA GLY A 17 -5.59 -15.84 26.49
C GLY A 17 -6.77 -16.79 26.44
N MET A 18 -6.99 -17.41 25.27
CA MET A 18 -7.69 -18.68 25.19
C MET A 18 -6.91 -19.64 24.31
N ALA A 19 -6.35 -20.62 24.98
CA ALA A 19 -5.84 -21.83 24.37
C ALA A 19 -7.00 -22.70 23.92
N GLN A 20 -6.98 -23.22 22.69
CA GLN A 20 -7.73 -24.42 22.30
C GLN A 20 -6.87 -25.32 21.46
N ASP A 21 -6.52 -26.41 22.10
CA ASP A 21 -5.94 -27.64 21.61
C ASP A 21 -6.96 -28.43 20.79
N HIS A 22 -6.61 -28.86 19.56
CA HIS A 22 -7.29 -29.99 18.91
C HIS A 22 -6.35 -30.73 17.95
N ARG A 23 -5.89 -31.85 18.43
CA ARG A 23 -5.61 -33.19 17.84
C ARG A 23 -5.86 -33.35 16.32
N GLY A 24 -4.85 -33.72 15.60
CA GLY A 24 -4.52 -35.08 15.14
C GLY A 24 -5.09 -35.54 13.81
N GLY A 25 -4.20 -35.69 12.78
CA GLY A 25 -4.06 -36.72 11.75
C GLY A 25 -4.83 -36.48 10.42
N PRO A 26 -4.50 -37.20 9.32
CA PRO A 26 -3.29 -37.88 8.95
C PRO A 26 -2.64 -37.42 7.63
N LYS A 27 -1.47 -37.95 7.33
CA LYS A 27 -0.58 -37.71 6.20
C LYS A 27 -1.24 -37.96 4.84
N GLY A 28 -1.18 -36.97 3.94
CA GLY A 28 -1.32 -37.11 2.51
C GLY A 28 -0.15 -36.40 1.83
N HIS A 29 0.74 -37.20 1.22
CA HIS A 29 1.79 -36.71 0.33
C HIS A 29 1.12 -36.24 -0.97
N ASP A 30 1.17 -34.93 -1.24
CA ASP A 30 0.99 -34.46 -2.59
C ASP A 30 2.03 -33.41 -2.90
N LYS A 31 2.90 -33.75 -3.87
CA LYS A 31 3.93 -32.84 -4.40
C LYS A 31 3.28 -31.92 -5.43
N GLY A 32 2.56 -30.91 -4.95
CA GLY A 32 2.09 -29.80 -5.77
C GLY A 32 3.12 -28.66 -5.73
N HIS A 33 3.56 -28.23 -6.89
CA HIS A 33 4.37 -27.03 -7.07
C HIS A 33 3.58 -25.85 -6.48
N GLY A 34 3.98 -25.40 -5.29
CA GLY A 34 3.32 -24.33 -4.57
C GLY A 34 3.49 -22.98 -5.30
N ARG A 35 2.47 -22.58 -6.04
CA ARG A 35 2.18 -21.16 -6.20
C ARG A 35 1.90 -20.63 -4.80
N GLY A 36 2.78 -19.77 -4.31
CA GLY A 36 2.55 -19.10 -3.05
C GLY A 36 1.13 -18.49 -3.05
N PRO A 37 0.43 -18.48 -1.91
CA PRO A 37 -0.90 -17.91 -1.83
C PRO A 37 -0.85 -16.48 -2.33
N ALA A 38 -1.64 -16.17 -3.36
CA ALA A 38 -1.94 -14.79 -3.70
C ALA A 38 -2.40 -14.12 -2.40
N LYS A 39 -1.74 -13.02 -2.00
CA LYS A 39 -2.17 -12.27 -0.83
C LYS A 39 -3.60 -11.82 -1.09
N GLU A 40 -4.57 -12.48 -0.47
CA GLU A 40 -5.96 -12.04 -0.50
C GLU A 40 -6.01 -10.67 0.19
N PHE A 41 -6.44 -9.68 -0.58
CA PHE A 41 -6.69 -8.35 -0.06
C PHE A 41 -7.88 -8.41 0.90
N PRO A 42 -7.80 -7.78 2.08
CA PRO A 42 -8.93 -7.72 2.98
C PRO A 42 -10.15 -7.14 2.26
N HIS A 43 -11.23 -7.89 2.19
CA HIS A 43 -12.45 -7.50 1.49
C HIS A 43 -13.03 -6.17 2.00
N GLU A 44 -12.74 -5.82 3.26
CA GLU A 44 -13.17 -4.58 3.90
C GLU A 44 -12.55 -3.33 3.29
N MET A 45 -11.31 -3.40 2.76
CA MET A 45 -10.65 -2.25 2.13
C MET A 45 -11.33 -1.83 0.82
N ARG A 46 -11.92 -2.76 0.08
CA ARG A 46 -12.60 -2.48 -1.19
C ARG A 46 -13.92 -1.70 -1.05
N GLN A 47 -14.43 -1.53 0.16
CA GLN A 47 -15.65 -0.78 0.46
C GLN A 47 -15.35 0.57 1.14
N ALA A 48 -14.10 0.84 1.44
CA ALA A 48 -13.70 2.10 2.03
C ALA A 48 -13.83 3.24 0.99
N PRO A 49 -14.27 4.44 1.40
CA PRO A 49 -14.22 5.59 0.51
C PRO A 49 -12.77 5.96 0.20
N CYS A 50 -12.53 6.47 -1.00
CA CYS A 50 -11.24 7.04 -1.38
C CYS A 50 -10.89 8.25 -0.49
N ALA A 51 -9.64 8.67 -0.53
CA ALA A 51 -9.20 9.87 0.17
C ALA A 51 -10.01 11.09 -0.23
N THR A 52 -10.35 11.93 0.76
CA THR A 52 -11.01 13.21 0.49
C THR A 52 -10.05 14.19 -0.20
N PRO A 53 -10.58 15.21 -0.90
CA PRO A 53 -9.73 16.26 -1.49
C PRO A 53 -8.80 16.93 -0.48
N GLU A 54 -9.25 17.13 0.75
CA GLU A 54 -8.46 17.73 1.82
C GLU A 54 -7.33 16.83 2.28
N GLN A 55 -7.61 15.52 2.42
CA GLN A 55 -6.59 14.51 2.72
C GLN A 55 -5.53 14.45 1.62
N MET A 56 -5.95 14.42 0.34
CA MET A 56 -5.04 14.44 -0.79
C MET A 56 -4.18 15.70 -0.82
N GLN A 57 -4.77 16.87 -0.56
CA GLN A 57 -4.04 18.12 -0.50
C GLN A 57 -2.92 18.09 0.55
N LEU A 58 -3.20 17.54 1.74
CA LEU A 58 -2.20 17.40 2.81
C LEU A 58 -1.08 16.44 2.39
N VAL A 59 -1.40 15.31 1.80
CA VAL A 59 -0.39 14.34 1.32
C VAL A 59 0.50 14.98 0.26
N LEU A 60 -0.08 15.62 -0.75
CA LEU A 60 0.68 16.27 -1.82
C LEU A 60 1.55 17.42 -1.28
N GLN A 61 1.05 18.20 -0.32
CA GLN A 61 1.83 19.25 0.32
C GLN A 61 3.05 18.70 1.06
N VAL A 62 2.88 17.60 1.80
CA VAL A 62 3.99 16.96 2.53
C VAL A 62 5.05 16.42 1.56
N LEU A 63 4.61 15.79 0.46
CA LEU A 63 5.51 15.27 -0.57
C LEU A 63 6.26 16.40 -1.31
N ASN A 64 5.57 17.48 -1.66
CA ASN A 64 6.16 18.62 -2.36
C ASN A 64 7.20 19.38 -1.52
N ASN A 65 7.11 19.27 -0.20
CA ASN A 65 8.11 19.84 0.70
C ASN A 65 9.41 18.99 0.76
N GLN A 66 9.45 17.85 0.09
CA GLN A 66 10.66 17.02 0.02
C GLN A 66 11.40 17.26 -1.29
N SER A 67 12.71 17.51 -1.17
CA SER A 67 13.58 17.77 -2.34
C SER A 67 14.04 16.48 -3.03
N PHE A 68 14.01 15.33 -2.35
CA PHE A 68 14.57 14.08 -2.84
C PHE A 68 13.49 13.02 -2.98
N ASP A 69 13.48 12.31 -4.10
CA ASP A 69 12.51 11.25 -4.40
C ASP A 69 12.55 10.10 -3.39
N ASP A 70 13.71 9.76 -2.82
CA ASP A 70 13.82 8.73 -1.78
C ASP A 70 12.99 9.09 -0.54
N LYS A 71 13.01 10.36 -0.13
CA LYS A 71 12.20 10.84 0.98
C LYS A 71 10.72 10.89 0.65
N LYS A 72 10.38 11.30 -0.56
CA LYS A 72 9.00 11.23 -1.06
C LYS A 72 8.50 9.78 -1.04
N LEU A 73 9.35 8.82 -1.45
CA LEU A 73 9.00 7.41 -1.48
C LEU A 73 8.69 6.86 -0.08
N GLU A 74 9.55 7.15 0.91
CA GLU A 74 9.32 6.77 2.31
C GLU A 74 7.99 7.31 2.84
N ILE A 75 7.74 8.61 2.63
CA ILE A 75 6.52 9.29 3.09
C ILE A 75 5.30 8.77 2.35
N GLY A 76 5.37 8.65 1.03
CA GLY A 76 4.27 8.13 0.21
C GLY A 76 3.83 6.74 0.64
N LYS A 77 4.79 5.83 0.90
CA LYS A 77 4.51 4.48 1.43
C LYS A 77 3.82 4.53 2.79
N LEU A 78 4.28 5.41 3.69
CA LEU A 78 3.64 5.56 4.99
C LEU A 78 2.21 6.07 4.86
N CYS A 79 1.96 7.05 3.98
CA CYS A 79 0.63 7.58 3.74
C CYS A 79 -0.33 6.49 3.27
N VAL A 80 0.07 5.64 2.30
CA VAL A 80 -0.82 4.60 1.76
C VAL A 80 -1.11 3.48 2.75
N VAL A 81 -0.20 3.20 3.67
CA VAL A 81 -0.43 2.23 4.76
C VAL A 81 -1.45 2.75 5.78
N LEU A 82 -1.47 4.07 6.01
CA LEU A 82 -2.32 4.70 7.02
C LEU A 82 -3.65 5.22 6.47
N GLY A 83 -3.81 5.31 5.15
CA GLY A 83 -4.97 5.89 4.50
C GLY A 83 -5.70 4.91 3.56
N HIS A 84 -6.75 5.43 2.91
CA HIS A 84 -7.51 4.72 1.88
C HIS A 84 -7.40 5.51 0.58
N PHE A 85 -6.64 4.99 -0.37
CA PHE A 85 -6.37 5.67 -1.63
C PHE A 85 -6.88 4.83 -2.80
N CYS A 86 -7.61 5.48 -3.70
CA CYS A 86 -7.98 4.88 -4.98
C CYS A 86 -6.83 5.02 -5.98
N THR A 87 -6.90 4.27 -7.06
CA THR A 87 -5.92 4.32 -8.16
C THR A 87 -5.67 5.75 -8.64
N ARG A 88 -6.73 6.56 -8.76
CA ARG A 88 -6.61 7.98 -9.13
C ARG A 88 -5.76 8.77 -8.12
N ASP A 89 -5.93 8.52 -6.84
CA ASP A 89 -5.18 9.21 -5.79
C ASP A 89 -3.72 8.78 -5.80
N LEU A 90 -3.46 7.47 -6.04
CA LEU A 90 -2.12 6.93 -6.20
C LEU A 90 -1.41 7.51 -7.43
N ALA A 91 -2.13 7.78 -8.52
CA ALA A 91 -1.60 8.46 -9.69
C ALA A 91 -1.07 9.86 -9.32
N LEU A 92 -1.85 10.66 -8.62
CA LEU A 92 -1.46 12.01 -8.17
C LEU A 92 -0.23 12.00 -7.24
N ILE A 93 -0.11 10.98 -6.39
CA ILE A 93 1.07 10.79 -5.54
C ILE A 93 2.27 10.39 -6.40
N ALA A 94 2.10 9.45 -7.34
CA ALA A 94 3.17 8.98 -8.20
C ALA A 94 3.73 10.09 -9.11
N GLU A 95 2.93 11.04 -9.53
CA GLU A 95 3.35 12.21 -10.31
C GLU A 95 4.29 13.15 -9.55
N GLN A 96 4.37 13.04 -8.21
CA GLN A 96 5.29 13.84 -7.42
C GLN A 96 6.74 13.34 -7.50
N PHE A 97 6.99 12.15 -8.04
CA PHE A 97 8.31 11.62 -8.26
C PHE A 97 8.89 12.08 -9.60
N SER A 98 10.17 12.40 -9.59
CA SER A 98 10.88 12.88 -10.79
C SER A 98 11.20 11.74 -11.76
N PHE A 99 11.41 10.52 -11.25
CA PHE A 99 11.87 9.38 -12.03
C PHE A 99 10.84 8.25 -12.05
N ASP A 100 10.68 7.61 -13.21
CA ASP A 100 9.78 6.47 -13.41
C ASP A 100 10.10 5.27 -12.51
N ASP A 101 11.36 5.05 -12.16
CA ASP A 101 11.73 3.96 -11.26
C ASP A 101 11.16 4.16 -9.84
N ASN A 102 11.12 5.40 -9.36
CA ASN A 102 10.51 5.72 -8.08
C ASN A 102 8.98 5.64 -8.14
N ARG A 103 8.36 6.07 -9.26
CA ARG A 103 6.92 5.89 -9.53
C ARG A 103 6.55 4.41 -9.51
N LYS A 104 7.31 3.60 -10.24
CA LYS A 104 7.14 2.14 -10.31
C LYS A 104 7.24 1.50 -8.92
N GLN A 105 8.31 1.80 -8.18
CA GLN A 105 8.51 1.25 -6.85
C GLN A 105 7.39 1.65 -5.89
N PHE A 106 7.00 2.93 -5.90
CA PHE A 106 5.88 3.41 -5.09
C PHE A 106 4.59 2.65 -5.40
N LEU A 107 4.23 2.53 -6.68
CA LEU A 107 2.98 1.89 -7.10
C LEU A 107 2.97 0.39 -6.81
N ILE A 108 4.12 -0.30 -6.91
CA ILE A 108 4.22 -1.72 -6.50
C ILE A 108 3.95 -1.86 -5.00
N ASP A 109 4.54 -0.99 -4.18
CA ASP A 109 4.39 -1.04 -2.72
C ASP A 109 2.99 -0.57 -2.26
N ALA A 110 2.36 0.33 -3.01
CA ALA A 110 1.02 0.85 -2.74
C ALA A 110 -0.10 -0.14 -3.14
N TYR A 111 0.15 -1.03 -4.10
CA TYR A 111 -0.86 -1.93 -4.64
C TYR A 111 -1.66 -2.71 -3.58
N PRO A 112 -1.04 -3.29 -2.52
CA PRO A 112 -1.76 -4.01 -1.48
C PRO A 112 -2.75 -3.16 -0.68
N TYR A 113 -2.62 -1.85 -0.73
CA TYR A 113 -3.40 -0.87 0.04
C TYR A 113 -4.38 -0.08 -0.83
N CYS A 114 -4.42 -0.36 -2.14
CA CYS A 114 -5.31 0.33 -3.06
C CYS A 114 -6.77 -0.13 -2.86
N VAL A 115 -7.69 0.84 -2.84
CA VAL A 115 -9.13 0.58 -2.64
C VAL A 115 -9.75 -0.07 -3.86
N ASP A 116 -9.31 0.34 -5.08
CA ASP A 116 -9.85 -0.09 -6.37
C ASP A 116 -8.75 -0.63 -7.31
N PRO A 117 -8.04 -1.71 -6.92
CA PRO A 117 -6.89 -2.24 -7.66
C PRO A 117 -7.24 -2.70 -9.08
N GLU A 118 -8.50 -2.98 -9.37
CA GLU A 118 -9.00 -3.29 -10.71
C GLU A 118 -8.80 -2.15 -11.72
N ASN A 119 -8.66 -0.91 -11.23
CA ASN A 119 -8.43 0.28 -12.05
C ASN A 119 -6.94 0.57 -12.29
N TYR A 120 -6.03 -0.25 -11.76
CA TYR A 120 -4.57 -0.03 -11.83
C TYR A 120 -4.02 0.13 -13.25
N TYR A 121 -4.73 -0.42 -14.23
CA TYR A 121 -4.41 -0.27 -15.64
C TYR A 121 -4.38 1.21 -16.09
N SER A 122 -5.17 2.08 -15.47
CA SER A 122 -5.20 3.52 -15.78
C SER A 122 -3.91 4.26 -15.42
N LEU A 123 -3.05 3.67 -14.58
CA LEU A 123 -1.75 4.24 -14.19
C LEU A 123 -0.73 4.28 -15.33
N LYS A 124 -1.05 3.74 -16.50
CA LYS A 124 -0.18 3.78 -17.67
C LYS A 124 0.27 5.21 -18.01
N GLU A 125 -0.61 6.18 -17.84
CA GLU A 125 -0.37 7.59 -18.20
C GLU A 125 0.63 8.29 -17.23
N VAL A 126 0.89 7.70 -16.06
CA VAL A 126 1.85 8.23 -15.06
C VAL A 126 3.29 8.01 -15.49
N PHE A 127 3.55 7.02 -16.36
CA PHE A 127 4.88 6.63 -16.78
C PHE A 127 5.30 7.30 -18.09
N GLN A 128 6.56 7.74 -18.13
CA GLN A 128 7.21 8.21 -19.36
C GLN A 128 7.58 7.04 -20.29
N PHE A 129 8.04 5.93 -19.68
CA PHE A 129 8.45 4.73 -20.39
C PHE A 129 7.49 3.58 -20.13
N ARG A 130 6.94 3.03 -21.20
CA ARG A 130 6.02 1.90 -21.13
C ARG A 130 6.61 0.68 -20.42
N SER A 131 7.91 0.43 -20.55
CA SER A 131 8.57 -0.68 -19.89
C SER A 131 8.41 -0.64 -18.37
N ASN A 132 8.45 0.54 -17.75
CA ASN A 132 8.26 0.69 -16.30
C ASN A 132 6.83 0.38 -15.88
N PHE A 133 5.85 0.77 -16.69
CA PHE A 133 4.45 0.38 -16.48
C PHE A 133 4.28 -1.14 -16.59
N ASP A 134 4.83 -1.76 -17.65
CA ASP A 134 4.71 -3.21 -17.87
C ASP A 134 5.35 -3.99 -16.71
N GLU A 135 6.54 -3.57 -16.22
CA GLU A 135 7.18 -4.18 -15.05
C GLU A 135 6.36 -4.02 -13.77
N MET A 136 5.74 -2.85 -13.56
CA MET A 136 4.83 -2.63 -12.43
C MET A 136 3.64 -3.58 -12.51
N MET A 137 3.00 -3.69 -13.69
CA MET A 137 1.86 -4.58 -13.90
C MET A 137 2.21 -6.05 -13.72
N GLU A 138 3.37 -6.52 -14.20
CA GLU A 138 3.84 -7.89 -13.99
C GLU A 138 3.98 -8.24 -12.50
N LYS A 139 4.42 -7.27 -11.67
CA LYS A 139 4.59 -7.48 -10.23
C LYS A 139 3.28 -7.38 -9.43
N THR A 140 2.34 -6.60 -9.89
CA THR A 140 1.07 -6.36 -9.18
C THR A 140 -0.05 -7.28 -9.65
N HIS A 141 -0.05 -7.68 -10.93
CA HIS A 141 -1.09 -8.50 -11.55
C HIS A 141 -0.49 -9.80 -12.13
N PRO A 142 -0.45 -10.89 -11.34
CA PRO A 142 0.01 -12.19 -11.84
C PRO A 142 -0.84 -12.62 -13.04
N GLY A 143 -0.21 -12.78 -14.20
CA GLY A 143 -0.91 -13.12 -15.46
C GLY A 143 -1.03 -11.96 -16.44
N TYR A 144 -0.56 -10.77 -16.10
CA TYR A 144 -0.38 -9.69 -17.07
C TYR A 144 0.62 -10.15 -18.15
N SER A 145 0.24 -10.00 -19.41
CA SER A 145 1.13 -10.21 -20.57
C SER A 145 1.22 -8.93 -21.39
N ARG A 146 2.42 -8.63 -21.85
CA ARG A 146 2.74 -7.44 -22.65
C ARG A 146 2.06 -7.48 -24.02
#